data_e9bad75729f21e2c7a9c7dc1cc30cfa4
#
_entry.id   e9bad75729f21e2c7a9c7dc1cc30cfa4
#
_cell.length_a   1.000
_cell.length_b   1.000
_cell.length_c   1.000
_cell.angle_alpha   90.00
_cell.angle_beta   90.00
_cell.angle_gamma   90.00
#
_symmetry.space_group_name_H-M   'P 1'
#
loop_
_entity.id
_entity.type
_entity.pdbx_description
1 polymer ?
#
loop_
_entity_poly.entity_id
_entity_poly.type
_entity_poly.pdbx_seq_one_letter_code
_entity_poly.pdbx_strand_id
1 'polypeptide(L)'
;MIMLEKLRGKYMVPLWTVLRVWLGIQWLKAGWGKAMGGFDAAGFINGAIEKATGDHPAVQGWYAAFLKGFALPNVEVFNFLIAWGEVAVGLGLILGTFTTIALYAGAFMNLNFLLAGTVSTNPILFTAAIILLAMGTAAYAWGVDRYLIPRLTTYFKDVFNREGKITT
;
A
#
# COMPACT_ATOMS: atom_id res chain seq x y z
N MET A 1 24.41 -1.07 11.10
CA MET A 1 24.30 -2.44 10.59
C MET A 1 23.81 -3.41 11.65
N ILE A 2 24.49 -3.57 12.76
CA ILE A 2 24.17 -4.51 13.88
C ILE A 2 22.74 -4.33 14.46
N MET A 3 22.26 -3.09 14.61
CA MET A 3 20.93 -2.81 15.16
C MET A 3 19.82 -3.31 14.22
N LEU A 4 19.94 -3.08 12.92
CA LEU A 4 18.95 -3.51 11.93
C LEU A 4 18.87 -5.04 11.82
N GLU A 5 20.01 -5.73 11.95
CA GLU A 5 20.07 -7.20 11.99
C GLU A 5 19.34 -7.75 13.22
N LYS A 6 19.50 -7.13 14.40
CA LYS A 6 18.75 -7.51 15.60
C LYS A 6 17.25 -7.32 15.43
N LEU A 7 16.82 -6.20 14.82
CA LEU A 7 15.41 -5.93 14.54
C LEU A 7 14.79 -6.91 13.52
N ARG A 8 15.60 -7.44 12.60
CA ARG A 8 15.19 -8.49 11.66
C ARG A 8 15.28 -9.90 12.22
N GLY A 9 15.80 -10.05 13.43
CA GLY A 9 16.00 -11.34 14.10
C GLY A 9 14.68 -12.05 14.47
N LYS A 10 14.74 -13.37 14.63
CA LYS A 10 13.59 -14.25 14.91
C LYS A 10 12.72 -13.81 16.11
N TYR A 11 13.33 -13.18 17.10
CA TYR A 11 12.62 -12.73 18.30
C TYR A 11 11.72 -11.50 18.06
N MET A 12 11.97 -10.76 16.99
CA MET A 12 11.17 -9.57 16.62
C MET A 12 10.04 -9.88 15.62
N VAL A 13 10.04 -11.08 15.05
CA VAL A 13 9.00 -11.51 14.07
C VAL A 13 7.58 -11.37 14.62
N PRO A 14 7.27 -11.74 15.89
CA PRO A 14 5.93 -11.53 16.44
C PRO A 14 5.49 -10.06 16.42
N LEU A 15 6.40 -9.14 16.79
CA LEU A 15 6.13 -7.70 16.80
C LEU A 15 5.76 -7.20 15.38
N TRP A 16 6.56 -7.58 14.38
CA TRP A 16 6.31 -7.18 13.00
C TRP A 16 5.03 -7.81 12.43
N THR A 17 4.72 -9.03 12.84
CA THR A 17 3.46 -9.69 12.45
C THR A 17 2.26 -8.95 13.03
N VAL A 18 2.30 -8.57 14.31
CA VAL A 18 1.23 -7.79 14.95
C VAL A 18 1.06 -6.43 14.27
N LEU A 19 2.16 -5.71 14.02
CA LEU A 19 2.12 -4.42 13.33
C LEU A 19 1.54 -4.54 11.91
N ARG A 20 1.94 -5.58 11.16
CA ARG A 20 1.44 -5.87 9.83
C ARG A 20 -0.06 -6.17 9.81
N VAL A 21 -0.51 -7.04 10.72
CA VAL A 21 -1.93 -7.41 10.83
C VAL A 21 -2.76 -6.20 11.26
N TRP A 22 -2.28 -5.42 12.23
CA TRP A 22 -2.93 -4.17 12.63
C TRP A 22 -3.07 -3.21 11.45
N LEU A 23 -2.00 -2.98 10.70
CA LEU A 23 -2.02 -2.12 9.51
C LEU A 23 -3.02 -2.64 8.47
N GLY A 24 -3.03 -3.96 8.23
CA GLY A 24 -3.98 -4.60 7.33
C GLY A 24 -5.44 -4.42 7.75
N ILE A 25 -5.73 -4.50 9.07
CA ILE A 25 -7.07 -4.25 9.60
C ILE A 25 -7.51 -2.80 9.36
N GLN A 26 -6.61 -1.81 9.51
CA GLN A 26 -6.94 -0.41 9.22
C GLN A 26 -7.33 -0.22 7.74
N TRP A 27 -6.52 -0.77 6.84
CA TRP A 27 -6.80 -0.74 5.40
C TRP A 27 -8.09 -1.45 5.03
N LEU A 28 -8.31 -2.66 5.56
CA LEU A 28 -9.53 -3.43 5.27
C LEU A 28 -10.79 -2.71 5.74
N LYS A 29 -10.78 -2.13 6.94
CA LYS A 29 -11.91 -1.35 7.46
C LYS A 29 -12.23 -0.14 6.58
N ALA A 30 -11.19 0.61 6.18
CA ALA A 30 -11.34 1.79 5.33
C ALA A 30 -11.90 1.42 3.95
N GLY A 31 -11.30 0.40 3.30
CA GLY A 31 -11.70 -0.04 1.97
C GLY A 31 -13.09 -0.69 1.95
N TRP A 32 -13.41 -1.53 2.96
CA TRP A 32 -14.71 -2.16 3.05
C TRP A 32 -15.83 -1.14 3.22
N GLY A 33 -15.62 -0.14 4.10
CA GLY A 33 -16.58 0.95 4.28
C GLY A 33 -16.85 1.73 2.99
N LYS A 34 -15.80 1.95 2.17
CA LYS A 34 -15.94 2.61 0.87
C LYS A 34 -16.63 1.71 -0.17
N ALA A 35 -16.22 0.44 -0.26
CA ALA A 35 -16.75 -0.49 -1.25
C ALA A 35 -18.25 -0.77 -1.06
N MET A 36 -18.72 -0.82 0.20
CA MET A 36 -20.12 -1.09 0.52
C MET A 36 -20.95 0.18 0.77
N GLY A 37 -20.32 1.31 1.07
CA GLY A 37 -20.98 2.56 1.44
C GLY A 37 -21.26 3.53 0.30
N GLY A 38 -21.01 3.16 -0.96
CA GLY A 38 -21.24 4.05 -2.12
C GLY A 38 -20.25 5.23 -2.15
N PHE A 39 -18.97 4.97 -1.89
CA PHE A 39 -17.92 5.97 -1.92
C PHE A 39 -17.83 6.68 -3.28
N ASP A 40 -17.82 8.01 -3.25
CA ASP A 40 -17.55 8.86 -4.40
C ASP A 40 -16.28 9.70 -4.18
N ALA A 41 -15.26 9.43 -4.99
CA ALA A 41 -13.99 10.15 -4.95
C ALA A 41 -14.11 11.59 -5.43
N ALA A 42 -15.18 11.96 -6.17
CA ALA A 42 -15.36 13.32 -6.69
C ALA A 42 -15.36 14.35 -5.56
N GLY A 43 -16.10 14.09 -4.48
CA GLY A 43 -16.14 14.96 -3.31
C GLY A 43 -14.77 15.14 -2.66
N PHE A 44 -14.01 14.05 -2.50
CA PHE A 44 -12.66 14.06 -1.99
C PHE A 44 -11.70 14.84 -2.89
N ILE A 45 -11.75 14.60 -4.21
CA ILE A 45 -10.88 15.25 -5.20
C ILE A 45 -11.18 16.77 -5.26
N ASN A 46 -12.44 17.17 -5.32
CA ASN A 46 -12.83 18.58 -5.32
C ASN A 46 -12.37 19.30 -4.06
N GLY A 47 -12.58 18.69 -2.88
CA GLY A 47 -12.10 19.26 -1.64
C GLY A 47 -10.56 19.37 -1.55
N ALA A 48 -9.81 18.49 -2.22
CA ALA A 48 -8.36 18.61 -2.34
C ALA A 48 -7.96 19.76 -3.29
N ILE A 49 -8.67 19.94 -4.40
CA ILE A 49 -8.44 21.05 -5.36
C ILE A 49 -8.69 22.41 -4.66
N GLU A 50 -9.75 22.52 -3.85
CA GLU A 50 -10.04 23.73 -3.09
C GLU A 50 -8.91 24.09 -2.10
N LYS A 51 -8.29 23.10 -1.47
CA LYS A 51 -7.15 23.28 -0.56
C LYS A 51 -5.87 23.75 -1.25
N ALA A 52 -5.82 23.81 -2.57
CA ALA A 52 -4.70 24.37 -3.33
C ALA A 52 -4.79 25.88 -3.50
N THR A 53 -5.83 26.54 -2.97
CA THR A 53 -6.08 27.98 -3.05
C THR A 53 -5.88 28.66 -1.69
N GLY A 54 -5.74 30.00 -1.70
CA GLY A 54 -5.56 30.82 -0.50
C GLY A 54 -4.09 31.09 -0.15
N ASP A 55 -3.87 31.82 0.92
CA ASP A 55 -2.55 32.32 1.33
C ASP A 55 -1.59 31.22 1.83
N HIS A 56 -2.17 30.12 2.36
CA HIS A 56 -1.42 28.95 2.88
C HIS A 56 -1.99 27.65 2.33
N PRO A 57 -1.75 27.32 1.04
CA PRO A 57 -2.33 26.15 0.41
C PRO A 57 -1.77 24.85 1.03
N ALA A 58 -2.67 23.94 1.45
CA ALA A 58 -2.30 22.63 1.98
C ALA A 58 -1.99 21.62 0.84
N VAL A 59 -2.44 21.92 -0.38
CA VAL A 59 -2.22 21.08 -1.58
C VAL A 59 -1.38 21.86 -2.58
N GLN A 60 -0.35 21.21 -3.10
CA GLN A 60 0.54 21.83 -4.09
C GLN A 60 -0.16 22.01 -5.44
N GLY A 61 0.10 23.12 -6.15
CA GLY A 61 -0.56 23.46 -7.40
C GLY A 61 -0.43 22.41 -8.50
N TRP A 62 0.75 21.76 -8.62
CA TRP A 62 0.97 20.68 -9.56
C TRP A 62 0.08 19.45 -9.29
N TYR A 63 -0.13 19.14 -7.99
CA TYR A 63 -0.98 18.01 -7.61
C TYR A 63 -2.46 18.34 -7.83
N ALA A 64 -2.89 19.56 -7.53
CA ALA A 64 -4.23 20.04 -7.86
C ALA A 64 -4.50 20.02 -9.38
N ALA A 65 -3.50 20.37 -10.20
CA ALA A 65 -3.59 20.27 -11.65
C ALA A 65 -3.78 18.81 -12.13
N PHE A 66 -3.02 17.87 -11.53
CA PHE A 66 -3.19 16.44 -11.78
C PHE A 66 -4.60 15.96 -11.37
N LEU A 67 -5.06 16.35 -10.18
CA LEU A 67 -6.40 15.98 -9.68
C LEU A 67 -7.50 16.49 -10.63
N LYS A 68 -7.41 17.75 -11.05
CA LYS A 68 -8.40 18.40 -11.94
C LYS A 68 -8.34 17.84 -13.37
N GLY A 69 -7.13 17.65 -13.91
CA GLY A 69 -6.94 17.28 -15.33
C GLY A 69 -7.01 15.78 -15.59
N PHE A 70 -6.74 14.95 -14.60
CA PHE A 70 -6.67 13.50 -14.78
C PHE A 70 -7.60 12.73 -13.82
N ALA A 71 -7.53 12.96 -12.51
CA ALA A 71 -8.27 12.15 -11.56
C ALA A 71 -9.78 12.41 -11.63
N LEU A 72 -10.22 13.68 -11.68
CA LEU A 72 -11.63 14.04 -11.68
C LEU A 72 -12.35 13.57 -12.96
N PRO A 73 -11.80 13.72 -14.18
CA PRO A 73 -12.44 13.17 -15.39
C PRO A 73 -12.54 11.65 -15.40
N ASN A 74 -11.71 10.94 -14.62
CA ASN A 74 -11.69 9.48 -14.51
C ASN A 74 -12.19 8.99 -13.14
N VAL A 75 -13.07 9.72 -12.49
CA VAL A 75 -13.50 9.49 -11.10
C VAL A 75 -14.02 8.08 -10.87
N GLU A 76 -14.72 7.47 -11.81
CA GLU A 76 -15.24 6.11 -11.71
C GLU A 76 -14.11 5.07 -11.53
N VAL A 77 -13.00 5.26 -12.25
CA VAL A 77 -11.81 4.42 -12.10
C VAL A 77 -11.21 4.60 -10.70
N PHE A 78 -11.16 5.84 -10.21
CA PHE A 78 -10.65 6.14 -8.87
C PHE A 78 -11.57 5.63 -7.77
N ASN A 79 -12.89 5.65 -7.94
CA ASN A 79 -13.86 5.04 -7.04
C ASN A 79 -13.53 3.55 -6.83
N PHE A 80 -13.33 2.83 -7.93
CA PHE A 80 -12.98 1.41 -7.87
C PHE A 80 -11.58 1.18 -7.29
N LEU A 81 -10.56 1.87 -7.82
CA LEU A 81 -9.15 1.67 -7.41
C LEU A 81 -8.92 1.99 -5.93
N ILE A 82 -9.52 3.05 -5.41
CA ILE A 82 -9.36 3.43 -4.00
C ILE A 82 -10.05 2.39 -3.11
N ALA A 83 -11.34 2.13 -3.33
CA ALA A 83 -12.10 1.25 -2.46
C ALA A 83 -11.55 -0.19 -2.45
N TRP A 84 -11.38 -0.79 -3.63
CA TRP A 84 -10.89 -2.17 -3.74
C TRP A 84 -9.38 -2.30 -3.57
N GLY A 85 -8.62 -1.26 -3.89
CA GLY A 85 -7.20 -1.19 -3.59
C GLY A 85 -6.94 -1.24 -2.09
N GLU A 86 -7.69 -0.48 -1.28
CA GLU A 86 -7.61 -0.53 0.18
C GLU A 86 -7.99 -1.92 0.73
N VAL A 87 -9.04 -2.55 0.19
CA VAL A 87 -9.44 -3.92 0.55
C VAL A 87 -8.32 -4.91 0.22
N ALA A 88 -7.75 -4.84 -0.99
CA ALA A 88 -6.68 -5.74 -1.43
C ALA A 88 -5.42 -5.58 -0.57
N VAL A 89 -5.01 -4.34 -0.27
CA VAL A 89 -3.91 -4.04 0.65
C VAL A 89 -4.20 -4.64 2.03
N GLY A 90 -5.41 -4.41 2.55
CA GLY A 90 -5.82 -4.94 3.85
C GLY A 90 -5.73 -6.46 3.93
N LEU A 91 -6.31 -7.17 2.97
CA LEU A 91 -6.27 -8.64 2.90
C LEU A 91 -4.84 -9.15 2.71
N GLY A 92 -4.06 -8.54 1.79
CA GLY A 92 -2.67 -8.90 1.57
C GLY A 92 -1.82 -8.80 2.83
N LEU A 93 -2.00 -7.73 3.61
CA LEU A 93 -1.29 -7.53 4.86
C LEU A 93 -1.78 -8.47 5.99
N ILE A 94 -3.08 -8.73 6.12
CA ILE A 94 -3.59 -9.64 7.15
C ILE A 94 -3.08 -11.06 6.90
N LEU A 95 -3.22 -11.56 5.69
CA LEU A 95 -2.80 -12.91 5.31
C LEU A 95 -1.27 -13.04 5.21
N GLY A 96 -0.56 -11.93 5.00
CA GLY A 96 0.86 -11.93 4.71
C GLY A 96 1.15 -12.55 3.34
N THR A 97 0.35 -12.20 2.34
CA THR A 97 0.51 -12.61 0.96
C THR A 97 0.77 -11.40 0.08
N PHE A 98 1.75 -11.47 -0.81
CA PHE A 98 2.26 -10.32 -1.56
C PHE A 98 2.54 -9.12 -0.66
N THR A 99 3.03 -9.39 0.55
CA THR A 99 3.17 -8.39 1.64
C THR A 99 3.94 -7.17 1.19
N THR A 100 5.05 -7.36 0.48
CA THR A 100 5.88 -6.25 -0.01
C THR A 100 5.12 -5.37 -0.99
N ILE A 101 4.37 -5.97 -1.92
CA ILE A 101 3.53 -5.25 -2.90
C ILE A 101 2.42 -4.49 -2.17
N ALA A 102 1.74 -5.14 -1.22
CA ALA A 102 0.69 -4.52 -0.42
C ALA A 102 1.22 -3.32 0.39
N LEU A 103 2.43 -3.43 0.98
CA LEU A 103 3.07 -2.33 1.70
C LEU A 103 3.40 -1.15 0.78
N TYR A 104 3.96 -1.40 -0.42
CA TYR A 104 4.21 -0.33 -1.40
C TYR A 104 2.91 0.31 -1.89
N ALA A 105 1.90 -0.47 -2.22
CA ALA A 105 0.60 0.03 -2.66
C ALA A 105 -0.06 0.88 -1.56
N GLY A 106 -0.08 0.40 -0.31
CA GLY A 106 -0.60 1.16 0.82
C GLY A 106 0.17 2.44 1.08
N ALA A 107 1.51 2.41 1.06
CA ALA A 107 2.34 3.60 1.21
C ALA A 107 2.08 4.61 0.08
N PHE A 108 1.96 4.14 -1.16
CA PHE A 108 1.64 4.99 -2.30
C PHE A 108 0.26 5.65 -2.17
N MET A 109 -0.76 4.91 -1.74
CA MET A 109 -2.09 5.46 -1.47
C MET A 109 -2.06 6.49 -0.34
N ASN A 110 -1.39 6.20 0.78
CA ASN A 110 -1.20 7.16 1.87
C ASN A 110 -0.49 8.43 1.42
N LEU A 111 0.55 8.31 0.58
CA LEU A 111 1.25 9.46 0.03
C LEU A 111 0.30 10.34 -0.79
N ASN A 112 -0.55 9.74 -1.64
CA ASN A 112 -1.53 10.49 -2.43
C ASN A 112 -2.58 11.18 -1.54
N PHE A 113 -3.05 10.52 -0.47
CA PHE A 113 -3.95 11.16 0.50
C PHE A 113 -3.30 12.34 1.24
N LEU A 114 -2.02 12.22 1.59
CA LEU A 114 -1.26 13.31 2.19
C LEU A 114 -1.06 14.48 1.20
N LEU A 115 -0.72 14.19 -0.06
CA LEU A 115 -0.61 15.20 -1.11
C LEU A 115 -1.95 15.91 -1.39
N ALA A 116 -3.07 15.20 -1.19
CA ALA A 116 -4.42 15.77 -1.24
C ALA A 116 -4.81 16.57 0.03
N GLY A 117 -3.88 16.83 0.92
CA GLY A 117 -4.11 17.58 2.14
C GLY A 117 -5.00 16.86 3.18
N THR A 118 -4.99 15.51 3.17
CA THR A 118 -5.73 14.68 4.12
C THR A 118 -4.78 14.04 5.12
N VAL A 119 -4.63 14.67 6.29
CA VAL A 119 -3.74 14.20 7.35
C VAL A 119 -4.34 12.97 8.05
N SER A 120 -5.39 13.13 8.84
CA SER A 120 -6.07 12.06 9.58
C SER A 120 -5.07 11.01 10.15
N THR A 121 -5.31 9.72 9.89
CA THR A 121 -4.43 8.61 10.28
C THR A 121 -3.33 8.28 9.25
N ASN A 122 -3.35 8.94 8.09
CA ASN A 122 -2.44 8.62 6.98
C ASN A 122 -0.94 8.67 7.34
N PRO A 123 -0.43 9.65 8.13
CA PRO A 123 0.98 9.66 8.52
C PRO A 123 1.38 8.43 9.35
N ILE A 124 0.49 7.96 10.22
CA ILE A 124 0.74 6.78 11.08
C ILE A 124 0.78 5.52 10.23
N LEU A 125 -0.20 5.35 9.33
CA LEU A 125 -0.25 4.18 8.44
C LEU A 125 0.94 4.17 7.47
N PHE A 126 1.31 5.32 6.92
CA PHE A 126 2.49 5.48 6.07
C PHE A 126 3.77 5.11 6.80
N THR A 127 3.97 5.62 8.01
CA THR A 127 5.14 5.32 8.84
C THR A 127 5.22 3.83 9.16
N ALA A 128 4.09 3.20 9.53
CA ALA A 128 4.03 1.75 9.78
C ALA A 128 4.42 0.94 8.53
N ALA A 129 3.93 1.34 7.35
CA ALA A 129 4.29 0.68 6.09
C ALA A 129 5.79 0.80 5.79
N ILE A 130 6.39 1.98 5.97
CA ILE A 130 7.84 2.19 5.76
C ILE A 130 8.67 1.37 6.75
N ILE A 131 8.27 1.31 8.03
CA ILE A 131 8.94 0.46 9.02
C ILE A 131 8.90 -1.00 8.59
N LEU A 132 7.74 -1.51 8.19
CA LEU A 132 7.58 -2.90 7.75
C LEU A 132 8.39 -3.20 6.48
N LEU A 133 8.45 -2.27 5.51
CA LEU A 133 9.31 -2.37 4.33
C LEU A 133 10.79 -2.46 4.71
N ALA A 134 11.22 -1.65 5.68
CA ALA A 134 12.60 -1.68 6.18
C ALA A 134 12.94 -3.01 6.89
N MET A 135 11.96 -3.70 7.47
CA MET A 135 12.16 -5.01 8.11
C MET A 135 12.30 -6.16 7.10
N GLY A 136 11.86 -5.97 5.85
CA GLY A 136 12.01 -6.95 4.77
C GLY A 136 11.36 -8.29 5.11
N THR A 137 12.12 -9.39 5.01
CA THR A 137 11.60 -10.75 5.23
C THR A 137 11.01 -10.99 6.62
N ALA A 138 11.45 -10.26 7.63
CA ALA A 138 10.91 -10.37 8.98
C ALA A 138 9.44 -9.93 9.07
N ALA A 139 8.99 -9.01 8.20
CA ALA A 139 7.62 -8.52 8.17
C ALA A 139 6.61 -9.58 7.71
N TYR A 140 7.03 -10.58 6.92
CA TYR A 140 6.16 -11.65 6.42
C TYR A 140 6.58 -13.07 6.84
N ALA A 141 7.53 -13.18 7.76
CA ALA A 141 8.03 -14.48 8.24
C ALA A 141 6.92 -15.39 8.80
N TRP A 142 5.85 -14.82 9.36
CA TRP A 142 4.63 -15.51 9.78
C TRP A 142 3.45 -15.13 8.86
N GLY A 143 3.61 -15.37 7.55
CA GLY A 143 2.60 -15.12 6.52
C GLY A 143 2.64 -16.18 5.44
N VAL A 144 1.69 -16.07 4.49
CA VAL A 144 1.61 -16.95 3.31
C VAL A 144 2.87 -16.81 2.44
N ASP A 145 3.48 -15.62 2.40
CA ASP A 145 4.68 -15.33 1.61
C ASP A 145 5.88 -16.21 1.98
N ARG A 146 5.95 -16.67 3.22
CA ARG A 146 6.97 -17.64 3.65
C ARG A 146 6.99 -18.90 2.78
N TYR A 147 5.82 -19.33 2.29
CA TYR A 147 5.67 -20.52 1.46
C TYR A 147 5.53 -20.18 -0.02
N LEU A 148 4.91 -19.04 -0.31
CA LEU A 148 4.59 -18.60 -1.68
C LEU A 148 5.85 -18.14 -2.42
N ILE A 149 6.67 -17.27 -1.82
CA ILE A 149 7.84 -16.68 -2.48
C ILE A 149 8.85 -17.74 -2.94
N PRO A 150 9.25 -18.74 -2.12
CA PRO A 150 10.18 -19.77 -2.57
C PRO A 150 9.63 -20.58 -3.76
N ARG A 151 8.33 -20.91 -3.75
CA ARG A 151 7.68 -21.66 -4.83
C ARG A 151 7.65 -20.86 -6.12
N LEU A 152 7.27 -19.59 -6.06
CA LEU A 152 7.27 -18.71 -7.23
C LEU A 152 8.68 -18.54 -7.81
N THR A 153 9.67 -18.34 -6.93
CA THR A 153 11.06 -18.19 -7.36
C THR A 153 11.57 -19.45 -8.09
N THR A 154 11.24 -20.64 -7.59
CA THR A 154 11.60 -21.90 -8.24
C THR A 154 10.89 -22.03 -9.58
N TYR A 155 9.58 -21.78 -9.63
CA TYR A 155 8.80 -21.86 -10.86
C TYR A 155 9.36 -20.96 -11.96
N PHE A 156 9.62 -19.68 -11.65
CA PHE A 156 10.19 -18.74 -12.62
C PHE A 156 11.58 -19.16 -13.09
N LYS A 157 12.44 -19.63 -12.19
CA LYS A 157 13.76 -20.16 -12.58
C LYS A 157 13.65 -21.33 -13.57
N ASP A 158 12.71 -22.23 -13.33
CA ASP A 158 12.49 -23.40 -14.20
C ASP A 158 11.96 -22.99 -15.58
N VAL A 159 11.04 -22.01 -15.64
CA VAL A 159 10.52 -21.45 -16.89
C VAL A 159 11.63 -20.80 -17.70
N PHE A 160 12.41 -19.90 -17.12
CA PHE A 160 13.51 -19.21 -17.81
C PHE A 160 14.63 -20.17 -18.26
N ASN A 161 14.93 -21.20 -17.45
CA ASN A 161 15.93 -22.22 -17.84
C ASN A 161 15.44 -23.10 -18.99
N ARG A 162 14.12 -23.32 -19.15
CA ARG A 162 13.55 -24.06 -20.28
C ARG A 162 13.62 -23.26 -21.58
N GLU A 163 13.30 -21.96 -21.52
CA GLU A 163 13.38 -21.06 -22.69
C GLU A 163 14.82 -20.91 -23.19
N GLY A 164 15.82 -20.81 -22.31
CA GLY A 164 17.23 -20.74 -22.68
C GLY A 164 17.78 -22.01 -23.33
N LYS A 165 17.13 -23.18 -23.17
CA LYS A 165 17.51 -24.44 -23.84
C LYS A 165 16.87 -24.63 -25.22
N ILE A 166 15.89 -23.84 -25.59
CA ILE A 166 15.20 -23.92 -26.89
C ILE A 166 15.89 -23.01 -27.91
N THR A 167 16.72 -22.07 -27.46
CA THR A 167 17.43 -21.11 -28.34
C THR A 167 18.88 -21.45 -28.63
N THR A 168 19.38 -22.58 -28.17
CA THR A 168 20.71 -23.15 -28.50
C THR A 168 20.55 -24.43 -29.30
#